data_b1d98743017c5d93c3dce89ba2cebc9a
#
_entry.id   b1d98743017c5d93c3dce89ba2cebc9a
#
_cell.length_a   1.000
_cell.length_b   1.000
_cell.length_c   1.000
_cell.angle_alpha   90.00
_cell.angle_beta   90.00
_cell.angle_gamma   90.00
#
_symmetry.space_group_name_H-M   'P 1'
#
loop_
_entity.id
_entity.type
_entity.pdbx_description
1 polymer ?
#
loop_
_entity_poly.entity_id
_entity_poly.type
_entity_poly.pdbx_seq_one_letter_code
_entity_poly.pdbx_strand_id
1 'polypeptide(L)'
;MSNVIDLLLNADLEQIERPVKEVEIKRLSNIFGEKFTVLCKALTYDKYSEIQENCIEITSKEPTFDLQKLQIELVFNGVFNAQDGTRFFSNKDLHKKFKVPNGKEFIKKLLLSGEISALADTITELTGFKGDLIEEVKN
;
A
#
# COMPACT_ATOMS: atom_id res chain seq x y z
N MET A 1 13.98 11.92 -33.32
CA MET A 1 13.35 11.15 -32.22
C MET A 1 14.30 11.00 -31.05
N SER A 2 13.78 11.20 -29.86
CA SER A 2 14.59 11.05 -28.66
C SER A 2 14.82 9.58 -28.34
N ASN A 3 16.06 9.26 -28.02
CA ASN A 3 16.43 7.98 -27.44
C ASN A 3 15.82 7.91 -26.04
N VAL A 4 15.38 6.73 -25.62
CA VAL A 4 14.78 6.55 -24.27
C VAL A 4 15.77 6.89 -23.15
N ILE A 5 17.07 6.71 -23.39
CA ILE A 5 18.10 7.10 -22.43
C ILE A 5 18.09 8.62 -22.27
N ASP A 6 17.98 9.36 -23.37
CA ASP A 6 17.90 10.82 -23.33
C ASP A 6 16.63 11.29 -22.60
N LEU A 7 15.52 10.59 -22.78
CA LEU A 7 14.29 10.91 -22.06
C LEU A 7 14.52 10.81 -20.54
N LEU A 8 15.19 9.76 -20.10
CA LEU A 8 15.48 9.58 -18.68
C LEU A 8 16.48 10.61 -18.16
N LEU A 9 17.54 10.89 -18.95
CA LEU A 9 18.56 11.84 -18.52
C LEU A 9 18.03 13.25 -18.39
N ASN A 10 17.03 13.61 -19.18
CA ASN A 10 16.44 14.95 -19.17
C ASN A 10 15.15 15.03 -18.33
N ALA A 11 14.72 13.91 -17.74
CA ALA A 11 13.50 13.89 -16.96
C ALA A 11 13.69 14.58 -15.61
N ASP A 12 12.63 15.25 -15.17
CA ASP A 12 12.51 15.65 -13.78
C ASP A 12 12.17 14.38 -12.98
N LEU A 13 12.96 14.08 -11.95
CA LEU A 13 12.76 12.88 -11.15
C LEU A 13 11.36 12.79 -10.54
N GLU A 14 10.75 13.94 -10.29
CA GLU A 14 9.37 13.99 -9.78
C GLU A 14 8.36 13.45 -10.78
N GLN A 15 8.67 13.47 -12.09
CA GLN A 15 7.80 12.91 -13.11
C GLN A 15 7.71 11.38 -13.04
N ILE A 16 8.68 10.75 -12.39
CA ILE A 16 8.77 9.28 -12.30
C ILE A 16 8.33 8.83 -10.91
N GLU A 17 7.25 9.45 -10.40
CA GLU A 17 6.70 9.04 -9.12
C GLU A 17 5.93 7.72 -9.25
N ARG A 18 5.94 6.96 -8.17
CA ARG A 18 5.14 5.75 -8.10
C ARG A 18 3.65 6.10 -8.07
N PRO A 19 2.80 5.28 -8.71
CA PRO A 19 1.36 5.55 -8.75
C PRO A 19 0.76 5.68 -7.35
N VAL A 20 -0.20 6.59 -7.24
CA VAL A 20 -0.97 6.81 -6.02
C VAL A 20 -2.46 6.85 -6.37
N LYS A 21 -3.30 6.54 -5.39
CA LYS A 21 -4.74 6.60 -5.55
C LYS A 21 -5.39 6.97 -4.23
N GLU A 22 -6.22 8.01 -4.25
CA GLU A 22 -7.03 8.35 -3.08
C GLU A 22 -8.27 7.48 -3.07
N VAL A 23 -8.56 6.85 -1.96
CA VAL A 23 -9.73 5.97 -1.82
C VAL A 23 -10.56 6.36 -0.59
N GLU A 24 -11.85 6.12 -0.68
CA GLU A 24 -12.78 6.39 0.41
C GLU A 24 -13.15 5.09 1.12
N ILE A 25 -13.12 5.10 2.44
CA ILE A 25 -13.62 3.99 3.26
C ILE A 25 -15.06 4.34 3.65
N LYS A 26 -16.01 3.83 2.86
CA LYS A 26 -17.41 4.24 2.93
C LYS A 26 -18.03 4.08 4.31
N ARG A 27 -17.73 2.98 5.00
CA ARG A 27 -18.28 2.72 6.34
C ARG A 27 -17.87 3.82 7.32
N LEU A 28 -16.60 4.25 7.27
CA LEU A 28 -16.08 5.29 8.15
C LEU A 28 -16.66 6.66 7.77
N SER A 29 -16.83 6.92 6.48
CA SER A 29 -17.51 8.14 6.02
C SER A 29 -18.92 8.23 6.59
N ASN A 30 -19.65 7.13 6.58
CA ASN A 30 -21.01 7.08 7.11
C ASN A 30 -21.05 7.30 8.62
N ILE A 31 -20.08 6.74 9.35
CA ILE A 31 -19.99 6.90 10.79
C ILE A 31 -19.74 8.37 11.17
N PHE A 32 -18.84 9.04 10.47
CA PHE A 32 -18.42 10.39 10.83
C PHE A 32 -19.20 11.49 10.13
N GLY A 33 -20.03 11.15 9.13
CA GLY A 33 -20.78 12.15 8.37
C GLY A 33 -19.94 13.03 7.45
N GLU A 34 -18.70 12.64 7.21
CA GLU A 34 -17.75 13.32 6.33
C GLU A 34 -16.98 12.28 5.54
N LYS A 35 -16.46 12.66 4.37
CA LYS A 35 -15.67 11.74 3.56
C LYS A 35 -14.40 11.33 4.29
N PHE A 36 -14.27 10.04 4.56
CA PHE A 36 -13.07 9.46 5.14
C PHE A 36 -12.23 8.86 4.01
N THR A 37 -11.17 9.56 3.63
CA THR A 37 -10.30 9.14 2.53
C THR A 37 -8.88 8.93 3.01
N VAL A 38 -8.20 8.00 2.36
CA VAL A 38 -6.77 7.74 2.58
C VAL A 38 -6.09 7.64 1.23
N LEU A 39 -4.78 7.85 1.22
CA LEU A 39 -3.97 7.78 0.02
C LEU A 39 -3.25 6.44 -0.02
N CYS A 40 -3.50 5.64 -1.06
CA CYS A 40 -2.75 4.41 -1.29
C CYS A 40 -1.61 4.69 -2.26
N LYS A 41 -0.42 4.19 -1.94
CA LYS A 41 0.76 4.36 -2.79
C LYS A 41 1.35 3.01 -3.17
N ALA A 42 1.86 2.92 -4.40
CA ALA A 42 2.68 1.79 -4.82
C ALA A 42 3.92 1.68 -3.92
N LEU A 43 4.32 0.46 -3.63
CA LEU A 43 5.52 0.19 -2.85
C LEU A 43 6.75 0.12 -3.76
N THR A 44 7.94 0.39 -3.19
CA THR A 44 9.19 0.16 -3.91
C THR A 44 9.41 -1.34 -4.07
N TYR A 45 10.23 -1.70 -5.05
CA TYR A 45 10.62 -3.10 -5.25
C TYR A 45 11.18 -3.71 -3.96
N ASP A 46 12.11 -3.00 -3.32
CA ASP A 46 12.76 -3.51 -2.11
C ASP A 46 11.77 -3.68 -0.96
N LYS A 47 10.88 -2.73 -0.79
CA LYS A 47 9.89 -2.82 0.29
C LYS A 47 8.91 -3.97 0.06
N TYR A 48 8.44 -4.13 -1.17
CA TYR A 48 7.52 -5.24 -1.49
C TYR A 48 8.19 -6.59 -1.29
N SER A 49 9.44 -6.72 -1.74
CA SER A 49 10.23 -7.95 -1.56
C SER A 49 10.46 -8.28 -0.09
N GLU A 50 10.81 -7.26 0.71
CA GLU A 50 10.99 -7.42 2.16
C GLU A 50 9.71 -7.91 2.83
N ILE A 51 8.59 -7.33 2.46
CA ILE A 51 7.29 -7.73 3.01
C ILE A 51 6.98 -9.19 2.65
N GLN A 52 7.20 -9.58 1.39
CA GLN A 52 6.97 -10.96 0.97
C GLN A 52 7.84 -11.95 1.74
N GLU A 53 9.11 -11.65 1.91
CA GLU A 53 10.03 -12.50 2.66
C GLU A 53 9.58 -12.66 4.11
N ASN A 54 9.11 -11.59 4.72
CA ASN A 54 8.64 -11.63 6.11
C ASN A 54 7.34 -12.40 6.28
N CYS A 55 6.61 -12.66 5.21
CA CYS A 55 5.35 -13.40 5.24
C CYS A 55 5.52 -14.89 4.96
N ILE A 56 6.75 -15.33 4.70
CA ILE A 56 7.05 -16.75 4.50
C ILE A 56 7.50 -17.34 5.83
N GLU A 57 6.78 -18.36 6.29
CA GLU A 57 7.16 -19.09 7.50
C GLU A 57 7.72 -20.45 7.09
N ILE A 58 8.91 -20.77 7.60
CA ILE A 58 9.54 -22.07 7.38
C ILE A 58 9.27 -22.90 8.64
N THR A 59 8.22 -23.71 8.58
CA THR A 59 7.92 -24.66 9.65
C THR A 59 8.30 -26.06 9.19
N SER A 60 9.11 -26.73 9.96
CA SER A 60 9.57 -28.12 9.89
C SER A 60 9.78 -28.80 8.52
N LYS A 61 9.01 -28.59 7.49
CA LYS A 61 9.20 -29.29 6.19
C LYS A 61 8.90 -28.46 4.94
N GLU A 62 7.98 -27.50 4.99
CA GLU A 62 7.62 -26.72 3.82
C GLU A 62 7.40 -25.25 4.20
N PRO A 63 7.82 -24.31 3.33
CA PRO A 63 7.52 -22.91 3.57
C PRO A 63 6.01 -22.70 3.39
N THR A 64 5.40 -22.00 4.34
CA THR A 64 4.02 -21.57 4.26
C THR A 64 3.98 -20.05 4.12
N PHE A 65 2.98 -19.56 3.40
CA PHE A 65 2.82 -18.14 3.15
C PHE A 65 1.64 -17.60 3.96
N ASP A 66 1.92 -16.58 4.78
CA ASP A 66 0.88 -15.95 5.61
C ASP A 66 0.24 -14.79 4.86
N LEU A 67 -0.89 -15.06 4.21
CA LEU A 67 -1.62 -14.06 3.43
C LEU A 67 -2.18 -12.93 4.29
N GLN A 68 -2.65 -13.24 5.49
CA GLN A 68 -3.20 -12.22 6.38
C GLN A 68 -2.11 -11.24 6.83
N LYS A 69 -0.95 -11.75 7.14
CA LYS A 69 0.20 -10.92 7.48
C LYS A 69 0.60 -10.04 6.31
N LEU A 70 0.59 -10.59 5.09
CA LEU A 70 0.87 -9.81 3.87
C LEU A 70 -0.09 -8.63 3.74
N GLN A 71 -1.38 -8.85 3.90
CA GLN A 71 -2.37 -7.80 3.77
C GLN A 71 -2.15 -6.69 4.80
N ILE A 72 -1.89 -7.04 6.04
CA ILE A 72 -1.61 -6.06 7.11
C ILE A 72 -0.34 -5.26 6.79
N GLU A 73 0.72 -5.94 6.34
CA GLU A 73 1.98 -5.28 5.98
C GLU A 73 1.80 -4.30 4.80
N LEU A 74 1.04 -4.71 3.79
CA LEU A 74 0.76 -3.84 2.64
C LEU A 74 -0.01 -2.59 3.07
N VAL A 75 -1.03 -2.74 3.88
CA VAL A 75 -1.83 -1.62 4.37
C VAL A 75 -0.98 -0.70 5.26
N PHE A 76 -0.21 -1.27 6.17
CA PHE A 76 0.64 -0.49 7.06
C PHE A 76 1.65 0.37 6.28
N ASN A 77 2.26 -0.20 5.25
CA ASN A 77 3.31 0.47 4.48
C ASN A 77 2.79 1.29 3.31
N GLY A 78 1.58 1.02 2.82
CA GLY A 78 1.05 1.63 1.60
C GLY A 78 -0.06 2.63 1.79
N VAL A 79 -0.57 2.83 3.00
CA VAL A 79 -1.66 3.78 3.27
C VAL A 79 -1.11 5.02 3.98
N PHE A 80 -1.41 6.18 3.40
CA PHE A 80 -0.86 7.46 3.85
C PHE A 80 -1.99 8.46 4.10
N ASN A 81 -1.69 9.43 4.96
CA ASN A 81 -2.53 10.60 5.15
C ASN A 81 -2.31 11.53 3.95
N ALA A 82 -3.38 11.83 3.21
CA ALA A 82 -3.30 12.64 2.01
C ALA A 82 -2.85 14.09 2.29
N GLN A 83 -3.08 14.59 3.50
CA GLN A 83 -2.80 15.98 3.85
C GLN A 83 -1.34 16.24 4.19
N ASP A 84 -0.69 15.33 4.92
CA ASP A 84 0.70 15.53 5.37
C ASP A 84 1.69 14.52 4.82
N GLY A 85 1.21 13.50 4.09
CA GLY A 85 2.08 12.51 3.46
C GLY A 85 2.68 11.47 4.42
N THR A 86 2.27 11.46 5.68
CA THR A 86 2.77 10.47 6.64
C THR A 86 1.99 9.17 6.56
N ARG A 87 2.61 8.08 7.03
CA ARG A 87 1.92 6.79 7.11
C ARG A 87 0.75 6.91 8.08
N PHE A 88 -0.45 6.63 7.58
CA PHE A 88 -1.68 6.81 8.36
C PHE A 88 -1.68 5.99 9.65
N PHE A 89 -1.28 4.71 9.55
CA PHE A 89 -1.35 3.82 10.70
C PHE A 89 -0.15 3.92 11.65
N SER A 90 0.79 4.81 11.36
CA SER A 90 1.93 5.09 12.24
C SER A 90 1.68 6.27 13.19
N ASN A 91 0.50 6.86 13.15
CA ASN A 91 0.17 8.02 13.96
C ASN A 91 0.03 7.63 15.44
N LYS A 92 0.95 8.14 16.25
CA LYS A 92 1.02 7.76 17.68
C LYS A 92 -0.12 8.31 18.52
N ASP A 93 -0.66 9.46 18.13
CA ASP A 93 -1.81 10.03 18.84
C ASP A 93 -3.05 9.15 18.65
N LEU A 94 -3.21 8.60 17.45
CA LEU A 94 -4.28 7.65 17.18
C LEU A 94 -4.07 6.34 17.95
N HIS A 95 -2.83 5.88 18.08
CA HIS A 95 -2.54 4.69 18.89
C HIS A 95 -2.99 4.87 20.32
N LYS A 96 -2.72 6.05 20.89
CA LYS A 96 -3.16 6.37 22.25
C LYS A 96 -4.68 6.44 22.37
N LYS A 97 -5.33 7.11 21.41
CA LYS A 97 -6.79 7.25 21.41
C LYS A 97 -7.49 5.90 21.34
N PHE A 98 -7.00 5.02 20.50
CA PHE A 98 -7.60 3.69 20.29
C PHE A 98 -7.06 2.63 21.25
N LYS A 99 -6.11 3.00 22.11
CA LYS A 99 -5.53 2.10 23.13
C LYS A 99 -4.92 0.85 22.50
N VAL A 100 -4.13 1.07 21.46
CA VAL A 100 -3.40 0.00 20.76
C VAL A 100 -1.90 0.22 20.89
N PRO A 101 -1.09 -0.87 20.89
CA PRO A 101 0.36 -0.76 21.10
C PRO A 101 1.13 -0.33 19.85
N ASN A 102 0.55 -0.51 18.64
CA ASN A 102 1.28 -0.22 17.39
C ASN A 102 0.30 -0.09 16.23
N GLY A 103 0.85 0.24 15.04
CA GLY A 103 0.05 0.49 13.86
C GLY A 103 -0.67 -0.74 13.31
N LYS A 104 -0.05 -1.91 13.41
CA LYS A 104 -0.67 -3.13 12.89
C LYS A 104 -1.90 -3.52 13.75
N GLU A 105 -1.80 -3.35 15.05
CA GLU A 105 -2.94 -3.56 15.92
C GLU A 105 -4.02 -2.49 15.71
N PHE A 106 -3.62 -1.26 15.35
CA PHE A 106 -4.55 -0.20 15.01
C PHE A 106 -5.35 -0.56 13.74
N ILE A 107 -4.68 -1.09 12.71
CA ILE A 107 -5.36 -1.55 11.49
C ILE A 107 -6.46 -2.55 11.83
N LYS A 108 -6.13 -3.56 12.62
CA LYS A 108 -7.08 -4.60 13.00
C LYS A 108 -8.26 -4.07 13.80
N LYS A 109 -8.03 -3.04 14.60
CA LYS A 109 -9.07 -2.47 15.45
C LYS A 109 -10.00 -1.55 14.67
N LEU A 110 -9.46 -0.76 13.75
CA LEU A 110 -10.23 0.23 13.00
C LEU A 110 -10.97 -0.36 11.82
N LEU A 111 -10.35 -1.27 11.09
CA LEU A 111 -10.83 -1.74 9.79
C LEU A 111 -11.46 -3.12 9.86
N LEU A 112 -12.45 -3.34 9.02
CA LEU A 112 -13.01 -4.68 8.79
C LEU A 112 -12.07 -5.48 7.90
N SER A 113 -12.14 -6.80 7.99
CA SER A 113 -11.30 -7.71 7.19
C SER A 113 -11.40 -7.40 5.69
N GLY A 114 -12.63 -7.16 5.20
CA GLY A 114 -12.83 -6.84 3.77
C GLY A 114 -12.25 -5.50 3.38
N GLU A 115 -12.22 -4.53 4.30
CA GLU A 115 -11.60 -3.23 4.06
C GLU A 115 -10.07 -3.37 3.97
N ILE A 116 -9.48 -4.16 4.85
CA ILE A 116 -8.05 -4.46 4.81
C ILE A 116 -7.70 -5.13 3.49
N SER A 117 -8.48 -6.13 3.08
CA SER A 117 -8.28 -6.84 1.82
C SER A 117 -8.39 -5.89 0.62
N ALA A 118 -9.39 -5.02 0.59
CA ALA A 118 -9.59 -4.07 -0.49
C ALA A 118 -8.44 -3.06 -0.60
N LEU A 119 -7.95 -2.55 0.53
CA LEU A 119 -6.80 -1.64 0.53
C LEU A 119 -5.53 -2.35 0.07
N ALA A 120 -5.30 -3.57 0.55
CA ALA A 120 -4.16 -4.38 0.14
C ALA A 120 -4.17 -4.66 -1.36
N ASP A 121 -5.34 -4.97 -1.92
CA ASP A 121 -5.51 -5.19 -3.37
C ASP A 121 -5.20 -3.92 -4.15
N THR A 122 -5.68 -2.77 -3.68
CA THR A 122 -5.41 -1.49 -4.32
C THR A 122 -3.91 -1.20 -4.36
N ILE A 123 -3.21 -1.41 -3.25
CA ILE A 123 -1.76 -1.19 -3.16
C ILE A 123 -1.02 -2.17 -4.08
N THR A 124 -1.45 -3.42 -4.13
CA THR A 124 -0.87 -4.44 -5.01
C THR A 124 -1.03 -4.04 -6.48
N GLU A 125 -2.22 -3.59 -6.88
CA GLU A 125 -2.46 -3.11 -8.25
C GLU A 125 -1.59 -1.91 -8.59
N LEU A 126 -1.48 -0.94 -7.69
CA LEU A 126 -0.64 0.23 -7.88
C LEU A 126 0.83 -0.15 -8.00
N THR A 127 1.26 -1.22 -7.32
CA THR A 127 2.64 -1.70 -7.34
C THR A 127 2.94 -2.44 -8.66
N GLY A 128 1.95 -2.62 -9.51
CA GLY A 128 2.14 -3.11 -10.86
C GLY A 128 1.62 -4.53 -11.11
N PHE A 129 0.88 -5.11 -10.20
CA PHE A 129 0.36 -6.48 -10.35
C PHE A 129 -1.05 -6.47 -10.96
N LYS A 130 -1.23 -5.68 -12.00
CA LYS A 130 -2.49 -5.58 -12.72
C LYS A 130 -2.24 -5.51 -14.21
N GLY A 131 -2.62 -6.56 -14.94
CA GLY A 131 -2.71 -6.62 -16.42
C GLY A 131 -1.62 -5.89 -17.20
N ASP A 132 -1.84 -5.62 -18.39
CA ASP A 132 -1.04 -5.06 -19.50
C ASP A 132 -0.03 -3.95 -19.18
N LEU A 133 1.06 -4.29 -18.49
CA LEU A 133 2.11 -3.32 -18.13
C LEU A 133 3.11 -3.10 -19.26
N ILE A 134 3.35 -4.13 -20.06
CA ILE A 134 4.25 -4.05 -21.19
C ILE A 134 3.58 -4.66 -22.40
N GLU A 135 3.96 -4.18 -23.56
CA GLU A 135 3.40 -4.63 -24.84
C GLU A 135 4.50 -4.76 -25.87
N GLU A 136 4.43 -5.82 -26.68
CA GLU A 136 5.38 -6.00 -27.77
C GLU A 136 5.15 -4.93 -28.83
N VAL A 137 6.23 -4.28 -29.26
CA VAL A 137 6.16 -3.30 -30.34
C VAL A 137 6.03 -4.03 -31.67
N LYS A 138 4.93 -3.75 -32.37
CA LYS A 138 4.69 -4.31 -33.72
C LYS A 138 5.02 -3.24 -34.74
N ASN A 139 5.78 -3.65 -35.76
CA ASN A 139 6.10 -2.80 -36.90
C ASN A 139 5.06 -2.93 -38.01
#